data_fcb4e20dc8293c9325269ad1ac87295c
#
_entry.id   fcb4e20dc8293c9325269ad1ac87295c
#
_cell.length_a   1.000
_cell.length_b   1.000
_cell.length_c   1.000
_cell.angle_alpha   90.00
_cell.angle_beta   90.00
_cell.angle_gamma   90.00
#
_symmetry.space_group_name_H-M   'P 1'
#
loop_
_entity.id
_entity.type
_entity.pdbx_description
1 polymer ?
#
loop_
_entity_poly.entity_id
_entity_poly.type
_entity_poly.pdbx_seq_one_letter_code
_entity_poly.pdbx_strand_id
1 'polypeptide(L)'
;MHNYDHEFNLRRRHPFGRVHMVTNQLQSLWARATMNCHLDHAYGATNGQTVDIFPAEQPSAPVLLFIHGGYFRALDKSQYSYIARPYVAAGFTVAVMNYDLAPGVSIGEIIQQNLAGFEWLKQNIHSWNGDASKFILCGHSVGAFLVAKIVQHAVVMNDSECIGAQILLSGIFDLTKVRQSYLNQVLSLNESEINASPIFTDCYQQPETMILVGGEETAEFIRQSERYHQKMLACRTRSEYHCLEDLNHYTVSRLLASKYNFLYHKICSLVR
;
A
#
# COMPACT_ATOMS: atom_id res chain seq x y z
N MET A 1 28.11 15.21 -4.98
CA MET A 1 26.79 14.59 -5.22
C MET A 1 26.40 13.87 -3.94
N HIS A 2 25.26 14.17 -3.38
CA HIS A 2 24.75 13.38 -2.26
C HIS A 2 24.39 11.99 -2.79
N ASN A 3 25.07 10.98 -2.29
CA ASN A 3 24.71 9.59 -2.55
C ASN A 3 23.57 9.21 -1.58
N TYR A 4 22.36 8.96 -2.12
CA TYR A 4 21.19 8.59 -1.34
C TYR A 4 21.10 7.09 -1.02
N ASP A 5 22.15 6.32 -1.28
CA ASP A 5 22.16 4.88 -1.00
C ASP A 5 21.84 4.56 0.46
N HIS A 6 22.36 5.37 1.39
CA HIS A 6 22.12 5.17 2.83
C HIS A 6 20.67 5.41 3.23
N GLU A 7 19.95 6.29 2.52
CA GLU A 7 18.54 6.58 2.79
C GLU A 7 17.63 5.42 2.41
N PHE A 8 18.00 4.67 1.35
CA PHE A 8 17.15 3.60 0.82
C PHE A 8 17.71 2.19 1.14
N ASN A 9 18.89 2.05 1.77
CA ASN A 9 19.41 0.75 2.18
C ASN A 9 18.88 0.32 3.55
N LEU A 10 17.59 -0.02 3.59
CA LEU A 10 16.87 -0.40 4.80
C LEU A 10 17.47 -1.64 5.48
N ARG A 11 18.08 -2.57 4.72
CA ARG A 11 18.74 -3.76 5.29
C ARG A 11 19.96 -3.40 6.11
N ARG A 12 20.69 -2.38 5.69
CA ARG A 12 21.84 -1.85 6.46
C ARG A 12 21.38 -1.08 7.68
N ARG A 13 20.30 -0.31 7.56
CA ARG A 13 19.71 0.46 8.66
C ARG A 13 19.15 -0.44 9.75
N HIS A 14 18.44 -1.50 9.34
CA HIS A 14 17.73 -2.43 10.25
C HIS A 14 18.16 -3.87 9.95
N PRO A 15 19.31 -4.34 10.50
CA PRO A 15 19.85 -5.66 10.20
C PRO A 15 18.93 -6.80 10.61
N PHE A 16 18.08 -6.61 11.62
CA PHE A 16 17.05 -7.57 12.06
C PHE A 16 15.76 -7.51 11.22
N GLY A 17 15.67 -6.66 10.20
CA GLY A 17 14.50 -6.57 9.31
C GLY A 17 14.11 -7.92 8.68
N ARG A 18 15.09 -8.82 8.43
CA ARG A 18 14.84 -10.18 7.93
C ARG A 18 13.97 -11.01 8.88
N VAL A 19 14.14 -10.85 10.19
CA VAL A 19 13.34 -11.58 11.20
C VAL A 19 11.86 -11.20 11.05
N HIS A 20 11.57 -9.92 10.89
CA HIS A 20 10.20 -9.45 10.68
C HIS A 20 9.61 -9.98 9.35
N MET A 21 10.41 -10.03 8.29
CA MET A 21 9.96 -10.61 7.00
C MET A 21 9.63 -12.10 7.13
N VAL A 22 10.49 -12.88 7.80
CA VAL A 22 10.23 -14.31 8.07
C VAL A 22 8.97 -14.49 8.92
N THR A 23 8.83 -13.70 9.98
CA THR A 23 7.63 -13.74 10.84
C THR A 23 6.37 -13.44 10.04
N ASN A 24 6.38 -12.40 9.19
CA ASN A 24 5.25 -12.05 8.32
C ASN A 24 4.92 -13.19 7.36
N GLN A 25 5.95 -13.83 6.78
CA GLN A 25 5.75 -14.97 5.88
C GLN A 25 5.12 -16.17 6.59
N LEU A 26 5.60 -16.53 7.79
CA LEU A 26 5.02 -17.63 8.57
C LEU A 26 3.56 -17.33 8.97
N GLN A 27 3.28 -16.11 9.41
CA GLN A 27 1.91 -15.69 9.73
C GLN A 27 1.00 -15.67 8.49
N SER A 28 1.53 -15.30 7.33
CA SER A 28 0.80 -15.34 6.06
C SER A 28 0.49 -16.77 5.62
N LEU A 29 1.47 -17.68 5.71
CA LEU A 29 1.25 -19.10 5.44
C LEU A 29 0.17 -19.67 6.35
N TRP A 30 0.20 -19.32 7.64
CA TRP A 30 -0.83 -19.75 8.59
C TRP A 30 -2.21 -19.16 8.26
N ALA A 31 -2.29 -17.87 7.88
CA ALA A 31 -3.55 -17.27 7.46
C ALA A 31 -4.12 -17.98 6.22
N ARG A 32 -3.30 -18.22 5.20
CA ARG A 32 -3.70 -18.93 3.96
C ARG A 32 -4.13 -20.38 4.21
N ALA A 33 -3.54 -21.05 5.22
CA ALA A 33 -3.88 -22.44 5.55
C ALA A 33 -5.15 -22.59 6.42
N THR A 34 -5.54 -21.54 7.16
CA THR A 34 -6.58 -21.63 8.20
C THR A 34 -7.77 -20.71 8.01
N MET A 35 -7.73 -19.78 7.07
CA MET A 35 -8.84 -18.90 6.73
C MET A 35 -9.53 -19.34 5.44
N ASN A 36 -10.81 -19.01 5.30
CA ASN A 36 -11.45 -19.03 4.00
C ASN A 36 -10.74 -17.98 3.11
N CYS A 37 -10.15 -18.43 2.01
CA CYS A 37 -9.44 -17.54 1.09
C CYS A 37 -9.51 -18.05 -0.35
N HIS A 38 -9.53 -17.12 -1.27
CA HIS A 38 -9.50 -17.34 -2.69
C HIS A 38 -8.21 -16.73 -3.23
N LEU A 39 -7.28 -17.56 -3.67
CA LEU A 39 -5.94 -17.15 -4.02
C LEU A 39 -5.76 -17.01 -5.53
N ASP A 40 -4.83 -16.13 -5.92
CA ASP A 40 -4.33 -15.98 -7.28
C ASP A 40 -5.39 -15.67 -8.34
N HIS A 41 -6.44 -14.89 -7.99
CA HIS A 41 -7.39 -14.40 -8.98
C HIS A 41 -6.71 -13.42 -9.93
N ALA A 42 -6.65 -13.80 -11.22
CA ALA A 42 -6.07 -12.96 -12.25
C ALA A 42 -6.96 -11.74 -12.53
N TYR A 43 -6.39 -10.55 -12.48
CA TYR A 43 -7.00 -9.31 -12.93
C TYR A 43 -6.37 -8.76 -14.22
N GLY A 44 -5.38 -9.46 -14.75
CA GLY A 44 -4.67 -9.15 -15.99
C GLY A 44 -3.99 -10.38 -16.58
N ALA A 45 -3.15 -10.17 -17.60
CA ALA A 45 -2.60 -11.24 -18.43
C ALA A 45 -1.29 -11.85 -17.88
N THR A 46 -0.61 -11.20 -16.94
CA THR A 46 0.68 -11.66 -16.44
C THR A 46 0.54 -12.37 -15.10
N ASN A 47 1.57 -13.13 -14.72
CA ASN A 47 1.59 -13.88 -13.47
C ASN A 47 1.58 -12.98 -12.21
N GLY A 48 2.07 -11.74 -12.31
CA GLY A 48 2.06 -10.78 -11.21
C GLY A 48 0.70 -10.09 -11.04
N GLN A 49 -0.12 -10.03 -12.08
CA GLN A 49 -1.43 -9.40 -12.06
C GLN A 49 -2.48 -10.28 -11.39
N THR A 50 -2.29 -10.55 -10.11
CA THR A 50 -3.18 -11.40 -9.31
C THR A 50 -3.54 -10.76 -7.97
N VAL A 51 -4.67 -11.19 -7.40
CA VAL A 51 -5.14 -10.75 -6.10
C VAL A 51 -5.60 -11.96 -5.26
N ASP A 52 -5.25 -11.96 -3.98
CA ASP A 52 -5.78 -12.89 -2.99
C ASP A 52 -6.94 -12.23 -2.25
N ILE A 53 -8.06 -12.95 -2.08
CA ILE A 53 -9.26 -12.43 -1.44
C ILE A 53 -9.61 -13.30 -0.24
N PHE A 54 -9.86 -12.64 0.89
CA PHE A 54 -10.30 -13.22 2.15
C PHE A 54 -11.70 -12.67 2.44
N PRO A 55 -12.76 -13.41 2.12
CA PRO A 55 -14.14 -12.95 2.25
C PRO A 55 -14.56 -12.68 3.69
N ALA A 56 -15.37 -11.66 3.89
CA ALA A 56 -16.17 -11.52 5.10
C ALA A 56 -17.25 -12.65 5.19
N GLU A 57 -17.75 -12.89 6.39
CA GLU A 57 -18.85 -13.85 6.59
C GLU A 57 -20.19 -13.31 6.07
N GLN A 58 -20.41 -12.00 6.18
CA GLN A 58 -21.65 -11.33 5.78
C GLN A 58 -21.50 -10.62 4.43
N PRO A 59 -22.54 -10.59 3.60
CA PRO A 59 -22.53 -9.84 2.34
C PRO A 59 -22.48 -8.32 2.57
N SER A 60 -22.14 -7.60 1.53
CA SER A 60 -22.00 -6.12 1.53
C SER A 60 -21.00 -5.58 2.57
N ALA A 61 -19.97 -6.34 2.84
CA ALA A 61 -18.90 -6.00 3.76
C ALA A 61 -18.00 -4.87 3.18
N PRO A 62 -17.48 -3.96 4.01
CA PRO A 62 -16.46 -3.04 3.56
C PRO A 62 -15.21 -3.80 3.09
N VAL A 63 -14.49 -3.22 2.14
CA VAL A 63 -13.32 -3.85 1.53
C VAL A 63 -12.04 -3.15 1.97
N LEU A 64 -11.11 -3.90 2.56
CA LEU A 64 -9.74 -3.44 2.78
C LEU A 64 -8.86 -3.98 1.67
N LEU A 65 -8.42 -3.11 0.75
CA LEU A 65 -7.42 -3.42 -0.26
C LEU A 65 -6.03 -3.11 0.28
N PHE A 66 -5.12 -4.08 0.25
CA PHE A 66 -3.71 -3.87 0.61
C PHE A 66 -2.79 -4.08 -0.60
N ILE A 67 -1.82 -3.16 -0.78
CA ILE A 67 -0.77 -3.21 -1.79
C ILE A 67 0.59 -3.22 -1.11
N HIS A 68 1.40 -4.23 -1.44
CA HIS A 68 2.70 -4.45 -0.82
C HIS A 68 3.80 -3.50 -1.32
N GLY A 69 4.88 -3.40 -0.55
CA GLY A 69 6.10 -2.68 -0.88
C GLY A 69 7.11 -3.52 -1.66
N GLY A 70 8.40 -3.16 -1.56
CA GLY A 70 9.50 -3.90 -2.17
C GLY A 70 10.24 -3.14 -3.26
N TYR A 71 10.21 -1.82 -3.23
CA TYR A 71 10.89 -0.95 -4.20
C TYR A 71 10.55 -1.29 -5.67
N PHE A 72 9.30 -1.69 -5.95
CA PHE A 72 8.83 -2.13 -7.27
C PHE A 72 9.56 -3.34 -7.87
N ARG A 73 10.48 -3.98 -7.17
CA ARG A 73 11.41 -5.01 -7.68
C ARG A 73 11.48 -6.28 -6.84
N ALA A 74 10.73 -6.37 -5.78
CA ALA A 74 10.78 -7.50 -4.85
C ALA A 74 9.49 -7.62 -4.06
N LEU A 75 9.35 -8.75 -3.36
CA LEU A 75 8.21 -9.15 -2.54
C LEU A 75 7.01 -9.61 -3.37
N ASP A 76 6.01 -10.12 -2.67
CA ASP A 76 4.83 -10.72 -3.25
C ASP A 76 3.67 -10.66 -2.24
N LYS A 77 2.44 -10.57 -2.74
CA LYS A 77 1.21 -10.53 -1.92
C LYS A 77 1.11 -11.66 -0.90
N SER A 78 1.67 -12.84 -1.23
CA SER A 78 1.63 -14.02 -0.35
C SER A 78 2.31 -13.79 1.00
N GLN A 79 3.22 -12.82 1.10
CA GLN A 79 3.91 -12.45 2.32
C GLN A 79 3.09 -11.53 3.23
N TYR A 80 1.90 -11.10 2.78
CA TYR A 80 1.06 -10.11 3.47
C TYR A 80 -0.34 -10.63 3.83
N SER A 81 -0.65 -11.89 3.57
CA SER A 81 -1.94 -12.51 3.93
C SER A 81 -2.24 -12.45 5.44
N TYR A 82 -1.22 -12.27 6.29
CA TYR A 82 -1.36 -12.10 7.74
C TYR A 82 -2.26 -10.90 8.13
N ILE A 83 -2.34 -9.88 7.26
CA ILE A 83 -3.18 -8.70 7.45
C ILE A 83 -4.66 -9.07 7.47
N ALA A 84 -5.09 -10.08 6.72
CA ALA A 84 -6.49 -10.43 6.59
C ALA A 84 -7.17 -10.81 7.91
N ARG A 85 -6.46 -11.49 8.80
CA ARG A 85 -7.04 -12.09 10.00
C ARG A 85 -7.81 -11.11 10.90
N PRO A 86 -7.23 -9.99 11.36
CA PRO A 86 -7.96 -9.08 12.25
C PRO A 86 -9.12 -8.37 11.54
N TYR A 87 -9.00 -8.07 10.25
CA TYR A 87 -10.02 -7.31 9.53
C TYR A 87 -11.18 -8.19 9.05
N VAL A 88 -10.93 -9.44 8.64
CA VAL A 88 -12.02 -10.39 8.36
C VAL A 88 -12.83 -10.65 9.65
N ALA A 89 -12.15 -10.79 10.79
CA ALA A 89 -12.83 -10.90 12.09
C ALA A 89 -13.60 -9.63 12.49
N ALA A 90 -13.26 -8.48 11.92
CA ALA A 90 -14.00 -7.23 12.10
C ALA A 90 -15.12 -7.02 11.06
N GLY A 91 -15.33 -7.99 10.16
CA GLY A 91 -16.38 -7.95 9.15
C GLY A 91 -15.97 -7.33 7.81
N PHE A 92 -14.67 -7.18 7.51
CA PHE A 92 -14.19 -6.74 6.20
C PHE A 92 -13.99 -7.93 5.26
N THR A 93 -14.23 -7.72 3.98
CA THR A 93 -13.56 -8.49 2.94
C THR A 93 -12.17 -7.88 2.71
N VAL A 94 -11.12 -8.70 2.72
CA VAL A 94 -9.73 -8.23 2.54
C VAL A 94 -9.20 -8.70 1.22
N ALA A 95 -8.68 -7.79 0.41
CA ALA A 95 -7.99 -8.06 -0.84
C ALA A 95 -6.50 -7.71 -0.71
N VAL A 96 -5.61 -8.62 -1.07
CA VAL A 96 -4.15 -8.41 -1.09
C VAL A 96 -3.68 -8.50 -2.53
N MET A 97 -3.32 -7.36 -3.13
CA MET A 97 -3.03 -7.26 -4.55
C MET A 97 -1.54 -7.35 -4.83
N ASN A 98 -1.19 -8.09 -5.88
CA ASN A 98 0.14 -8.20 -6.44
C ASN A 98 0.26 -7.38 -7.73
N TYR A 99 1.47 -7.28 -8.26
CA TYR A 99 1.80 -6.63 -9.53
C TYR A 99 3.13 -7.17 -10.05
N ASP A 100 3.43 -7.00 -11.34
CA ASP A 100 4.73 -7.37 -11.91
C ASP A 100 5.84 -6.45 -11.37
N LEU A 101 7.07 -6.94 -11.44
CA LEU A 101 8.23 -6.30 -10.83
C LEU A 101 9.23 -5.81 -11.88
N ALA A 102 9.87 -4.69 -11.59
CA ALA A 102 11.04 -4.22 -12.32
C ALA A 102 12.22 -5.21 -12.12
N PRO A 103 13.09 -5.38 -13.13
CA PRO A 103 13.15 -4.68 -14.40
C PRO A 103 12.28 -5.30 -15.50
N GLY A 104 11.45 -6.32 -15.21
CA GLY A 104 10.59 -6.98 -16.19
C GLY A 104 9.54 -6.03 -16.80
N VAL A 105 9.10 -5.06 -16.02
CA VAL A 105 8.17 -4.00 -16.41
C VAL A 105 8.64 -2.65 -15.86
N SER A 106 8.21 -1.56 -16.49
CA SER A 106 8.46 -0.18 -16.04
C SER A 106 7.56 0.20 -14.85
N ILE A 107 7.91 1.27 -14.14
CA ILE A 107 7.06 1.82 -13.07
C ILE A 107 5.72 2.30 -13.63
N GLY A 108 5.73 2.85 -14.85
CA GLY A 108 4.51 3.24 -15.54
C GLY A 108 3.55 2.07 -15.75
N GLU A 109 4.07 0.92 -16.20
CA GLU A 109 3.28 -0.31 -16.35
C GLU A 109 2.78 -0.85 -15.00
N ILE A 110 3.60 -0.82 -13.95
CA ILE A 110 3.17 -1.20 -12.59
C ILE A 110 2.00 -0.31 -12.11
N ILE A 111 2.07 1.00 -12.36
CA ILE A 111 0.95 1.91 -12.05
C ILE A 111 -0.30 1.46 -12.80
N GLN A 112 -0.23 1.23 -14.11
CA GLN A 112 -1.38 0.82 -14.92
C GLN A 112 -1.96 -0.53 -14.47
N GLN A 113 -1.12 -1.49 -14.11
CA GLN A 113 -1.56 -2.77 -13.54
C GLN A 113 -2.35 -2.58 -12.25
N ASN A 114 -1.89 -1.71 -11.35
CA ASN A 114 -2.60 -1.45 -10.10
C ASN A 114 -3.93 -0.71 -10.31
N LEU A 115 -4.00 0.20 -11.28
CA LEU A 115 -5.27 0.81 -11.69
C LEU A 115 -6.24 -0.25 -12.23
N ALA A 116 -5.77 -1.11 -13.14
CA ALA A 116 -6.59 -2.18 -13.69
C ALA A 116 -7.06 -3.19 -12.61
N GLY A 117 -6.19 -3.51 -11.63
CA GLY A 117 -6.52 -4.37 -10.51
C GLY A 117 -7.60 -3.79 -9.60
N PHE A 118 -7.56 -2.48 -9.33
CA PHE A 118 -8.61 -1.80 -8.57
C PHE A 118 -9.94 -1.78 -9.33
N GLU A 119 -9.94 -1.50 -10.64
CA GLU A 119 -11.13 -1.56 -11.48
C GLU A 119 -11.73 -2.97 -11.52
N TRP A 120 -10.87 -4.00 -11.64
CA TRP A 120 -11.31 -5.38 -11.58
C TRP A 120 -11.98 -5.72 -10.22
N LEU A 121 -11.40 -5.25 -9.11
CA LEU A 121 -11.99 -5.43 -7.77
C LEU A 121 -13.36 -4.77 -7.66
N LYS A 122 -13.53 -3.54 -8.12
CA LYS A 122 -14.85 -2.87 -8.13
C LYS A 122 -15.92 -3.69 -8.85
N GLN A 123 -15.55 -4.34 -9.95
CA GLN A 123 -16.49 -5.14 -10.76
C GLN A 123 -16.79 -6.52 -10.15
N ASN A 124 -15.87 -7.11 -9.38
CA ASN A 124 -15.94 -8.52 -9.02
C ASN A 124 -16.06 -8.80 -7.51
N ILE A 125 -15.72 -7.85 -6.64
CA ILE A 125 -15.57 -8.09 -5.19
C ILE A 125 -16.87 -8.55 -4.52
N HIS A 126 -18.02 -8.25 -5.10
CA HIS A 126 -19.34 -8.71 -4.63
C HIS A 126 -19.46 -10.24 -4.59
N SER A 127 -18.72 -10.95 -5.45
CA SER A 127 -18.67 -12.42 -5.45
C SER A 127 -18.02 -13.00 -4.18
N TRP A 128 -17.35 -12.16 -3.39
CA TRP A 128 -16.69 -12.50 -2.13
C TRP A 128 -17.21 -11.64 -0.96
N ASN A 129 -18.50 -11.35 -0.97
CA ASN A 129 -19.20 -10.60 0.06
C ASN A 129 -18.76 -9.12 0.23
N GLY A 130 -17.88 -8.59 -0.63
CA GLY A 130 -17.44 -7.20 -0.56
C GLY A 130 -18.44 -6.22 -1.16
N ASP A 131 -18.50 -5.02 -0.61
CA ASP A 131 -19.27 -3.90 -1.13
C ASP A 131 -18.37 -3.00 -1.98
N ALA A 132 -18.60 -2.98 -3.29
CA ALA A 132 -17.82 -2.18 -4.23
C ALA A 132 -17.95 -0.66 -4.03
N SER A 133 -18.84 -0.19 -3.17
CA SER A 133 -18.98 1.22 -2.80
C SER A 133 -18.23 1.60 -1.51
N LYS A 134 -17.52 0.64 -0.84
CA LYS A 134 -16.94 0.84 0.49
C LYS A 134 -15.50 0.34 0.58
N PHE A 135 -14.59 0.95 -0.17
CA PHE A 135 -13.17 0.61 -0.10
C PHE A 135 -12.39 1.46 0.91
N ILE A 136 -11.49 0.81 1.64
CA ILE A 136 -10.33 1.44 2.30
C ILE A 136 -9.09 0.91 1.60
N LEU A 137 -8.28 1.82 1.06
CA LEU A 137 -7.04 1.46 0.37
C LEU A 137 -5.86 1.61 1.31
N CYS A 138 -5.07 0.56 1.46
CA CYS A 138 -3.90 0.55 2.32
C CYS A 138 -2.66 0.14 1.54
N GLY A 139 -1.56 0.84 1.73
CA GLY A 139 -0.29 0.50 1.07
C GLY A 139 0.91 0.73 1.97
N HIS A 140 1.94 -0.10 1.78
CA HIS A 140 3.20 0.01 2.51
C HIS A 140 4.36 0.33 1.56
N SER A 141 5.21 1.30 1.91
CA SER A 141 6.40 1.67 1.12
C SER A 141 5.98 2.11 -0.30
N VAL A 142 6.50 1.49 -1.36
CA VAL A 142 6.02 1.75 -2.74
C VAL A 142 4.56 1.31 -2.95
N GLY A 143 4.01 0.44 -2.12
CA GLY A 143 2.58 0.16 -2.13
C GLY A 143 1.74 1.38 -1.75
N ALA A 144 2.23 2.24 -0.85
CA ALA A 144 1.60 3.51 -0.53
C ALA A 144 1.66 4.49 -1.73
N PHE A 145 2.74 4.49 -2.50
CA PHE A 145 2.81 5.20 -3.79
C PHE A 145 1.70 4.72 -4.74
N LEU A 146 1.54 3.41 -4.89
CA LEU A 146 0.55 2.82 -5.79
C LEU A 146 -0.88 3.12 -5.35
N VAL A 147 -1.18 3.04 -4.04
CA VAL A 147 -2.46 3.47 -3.48
C VAL A 147 -2.71 4.94 -3.79
N ALA A 148 -1.75 5.82 -3.55
CA ALA A 148 -1.89 7.24 -3.86
C ALA A 148 -2.17 7.48 -5.36
N LYS A 149 -1.56 6.69 -6.26
CA LYS A 149 -1.83 6.76 -7.72
C LYS A 149 -3.25 6.30 -8.07
N ILE A 150 -3.75 5.23 -7.44
CA ILE A 150 -5.13 4.79 -7.61
C ILE A 150 -6.10 5.89 -7.18
N VAL A 151 -5.91 6.46 -5.99
CA VAL A 151 -6.80 7.51 -5.46
C VAL A 151 -6.76 8.76 -6.36
N GLN A 152 -5.58 9.21 -6.78
CA GLN A 152 -5.43 10.36 -7.65
C GLN A 152 -6.15 10.14 -9.00
N HIS A 153 -6.01 8.95 -9.58
CA HIS A 153 -6.71 8.59 -10.81
C HIS A 153 -8.23 8.61 -10.62
N ALA A 154 -8.73 7.96 -9.58
CA ALA A 154 -10.16 7.91 -9.27
C ALA A 154 -10.75 9.32 -9.06
N VAL A 155 -10.02 10.22 -8.38
CA VAL A 155 -10.46 11.61 -8.19
C VAL A 155 -10.54 12.36 -9.52
N VAL A 156 -9.53 12.23 -10.38
CA VAL A 156 -9.51 12.87 -11.70
C VAL A 156 -10.65 12.36 -12.60
N MET A 157 -10.97 11.07 -12.48
CA MET A 157 -12.06 10.43 -13.23
C MET A 157 -13.45 10.64 -12.62
N ASN A 158 -13.57 11.39 -11.49
CA ASN A 158 -14.80 11.54 -10.70
C ASN A 158 -15.42 10.20 -10.26
N ASP A 159 -14.57 9.24 -9.88
CA ASP A 159 -14.95 7.89 -9.51
C ASP A 159 -14.36 7.49 -8.14
N SER A 160 -14.15 8.48 -7.26
CA SER A 160 -13.55 8.27 -5.94
C SER A 160 -14.56 8.06 -4.81
N GLU A 161 -15.86 8.16 -5.08
CA GLU A 161 -16.91 8.05 -4.05
C GLU A 161 -16.90 6.68 -3.33
N CYS A 162 -16.46 5.63 -4.02
CA CYS A 162 -16.32 4.29 -3.43
C CYS A 162 -15.13 4.17 -2.46
N ILE A 163 -14.23 5.17 -2.40
CA ILE A 163 -13.03 5.14 -1.55
C ILE A 163 -13.28 5.99 -0.31
N GLY A 164 -13.53 5.35 0.83
CA GLY A 164 -13.73 6.03 2.11
C GLY A 164 -12.45 6.64 2.69
N ALA A 165 -11.31 5.95 2.53
CA ALA A 165 -10.02 6.43 3.00
C ALA A 165 -8.84 5.76 2.31
N GLN A 166 -7.66 6.43 2.39
CA GLN A 166 -6.36 5.83 2.08
C GLN A 166 -5.44 5.83 3.30
N ILE A 167 -4.78 4.69 3.55
CA ILE A 167 -3.84 4.46 4.64
C ILE A 167 -2.45 4.20 4.06
N LEU A 168 -1.53 5.12 4.28
CA LEU A 168 -0.24 5.17 3.62
C LEU A 168 0.88 4.95 4.65
N LEU A 169 1.45 3.74 4.67
CA LEU A 169 2.46 3.33 5.64
C LEU A 169 3.86 3.49 5.03
N SER A 170 4.69 4.35 5.61
CA SER A 170 6.11 4.54 5.22
C SER A 170 6.29 4.73 3.71
N GLY A 171 5.45 5.58 3.11
CA GLY A 171 5.36 5.74 1.67
C GLY A 171 6.59 6.41 1.04
N ILE A 172 6.88 6.04 -0.21
CA ILE A 172 7.72 6.82 -1.10
C ILE A 172 6.77 7.60 -2.01
N PHE A 173 6.85 8.93 -1.99
CA PHE A 173 5.96 9.81 -2.76
C PHE A 173 6.71 10.67 -3.79
N ASP A 174 8.05 10.60 -3.80
CA ASP A 174 8.95 11.35 -4.65
C ASP A 174 10.10 10.42 -5.10
N LEU A 175 10.13 10.08 -6.39
CA LEU A 175 11.13 9.18 -6.97
C LEU A 175 12.45 9.89 -7.33
N THR A 176 12.54 11.21 -7.18
CA THR A 176 13.75 11.99 -7.57
C THR A 176 15.00 11.49 -6.87
N LYS A 177 14.92 11.23 -5.55
CA LYS A 177 16.08 10.74 -4.79
C LYS A 177 16.30 9.24 -4.96
N VAL A 178 15.25 8.47 -5.22
CA VAL A 178 15.35 7.05 -5.56
C VAL A 178 16.18 6.86 -6.83
N ARG A 179 15.97 7.71 -7.85
CA ARG A 179 16.78 7.75 -9.08
C ARG A 179 18.27 7.98 -8.82
N GLN A 180 18.61 8.72 -7.76
CA GLN A 180 19.99 9.02 -7.38
C GLN A 180 20.60 8.00 -6.42
N SER A 181 19.96 6.85 -6.21
CA SER A 181 20.41 5.76 -5.36
C SER A 181 20.71 4.49 -6.16
N TYR A 182 21.31 3.49 -5.50
CA TYR A 182 21.60 2.17 -6.07
C TYR A 182 20.36 1.47 -6.66
N LEU A 183 19.18 1.83 -6.21
CA LEU A 183 17.92 1.25 -6.70
C LEU A 183 17.72 1.51 -8.19
N ASN A 184 18.21 2.63 -8.70
CA ASN A 184 18.05 3.01 -10.10
C ASN A 184 18.80 2.10 -11.09
N GLN A 185 19.77 1.33 -10.62
CA GLN A 185 20.42 0.31 -11.46
C GLN A 185 19.44 -0.76 -11.97
N VAL A 186 18.35 -0.99 -11.21
CA VAL A 186 17.29 -1.96 -11.57
C VAL A 186 16.05 -1.25 -12.07
N LEU A 187 15.67 -0.10 -11.44
CA LEU A 187 14.44 0.61 -11.77
C LEU A 187 14.51 1.39 -13.07
N SER A 188 15.72 1.83 -13.47
CA SER A 188 15.98 2.60 -14.71
C SER A 188 15.03 3.79 -14.91
N LEU A 189 14.74 4.52 -13.80
CA LEU A 189 13.76 5.61 -13.76
C LEU A 189 14.05 6.70 -14.79
N ASN A 190 13.08 6.99 -15.63
CA ASN A 190 13.10 8.11 -16.57
C ASN A 190 12.37 9.34 -16.01
N GLU A 191 12.40 10.47 -16.73
CA GLU A 191 11.75 11.72 -16.31
C GLU A 191 10.22 11.58 -16.18
N SER A 192 9.59 10.82 -17.07
CA SER A 192 8.13 10.60 -17.03
C SER A 192 7.72 9.88 -15.75
N GLU A 193 8.47 8.85 -15.34
CA GLU A 193 8.20 8.08 -14.12
C GLU A 193 8.45 8.91 -12.86
N ILE A 194 9.48 9.78 -12.87
CA ILE A 194 9.69 10.72 -11.77
C ILE A 194 8.53 11.69 -11.67
N ASN A 195 8.10 12.28 -12.78
CA ASN A 195 6.98 13.22 -12.83
C ASN A 195 5.63 12.55 -12.47
N ALA A 196 5.52 11.23 -12.63
CA ALA A 196 4.38 10.45 -12.16
C ALA A 196 4.32 10.29 -10.63
N SER A 197 5.34 10.74 -9.88
CA SER A 197 5.36 10.67 -8.42
C SER A 197 4.14 11.38 -7.81
N PRO A 198 3.48 10.79 -6.80
CA PRO A 198 2.27 11.36 -6.20
C PRO A 198 2.42 12.79 -5.69
N ILE A 199 3.64 13.18 -5.30
CA ILE A 199 3.92 14.54 -4.79
C ILE A 199 3.82 15.62 -5.89
N PHE A 200 4.02 15.27 -7.17
CA PHE A 200 4.05 16.22 -8.30
C PHE A 200 2.72 16.34 -9.05
N THR A 201 1.74 15.49 -8.71
CA THR A 201 0.41 15.58 -9.34
C THR A 201 -0.34 16.85 -8.93
N ASP A 202 -1.35 17.22 -9.71
CA ASP A 202 -2.21 18.35 -9.39
C ASP A 202 -2.91 18.19 -8.04
N CYS A 203 -3.30 19.32 -7.46
CA CYS A 203 -3.90 19.38 -6.15
C CYS A 203 -5.42 19.27 -6.24
N TYR A 204 -5.93 18.08 -5.97
CA TYR A 204 -7.35 17.81 -5.82
C TYR A 204 -7.65 17.33 -4.41
N GLN A 205 -8.83 17.66 -3.90
CA GLN A 205 -9.33 17.09 -2.65
C GLN A 205 -9.48 15.56 -2.84
N GLN A 206 -8.94 14.80 -1.89
CA GLN A 206 -8.95 13.34 -1.91
C GLN A 206 -9.78 12.80 -0.75
N PRO A 207 -10.10 11.49 -0.72
CA PRO A 207 -10.67 10.82 0.46
C PRO A 207 -9.80 11.01 1.70
N GLU A 208 -10.38 10.75 2.89
CA GLU A 208 -9.63 10.84 4.15
C GLU A 208 -8.30 10.09 4.04
N THR A 209 -7.21 10.76 4.43
CA THR A 209 -5.85 10.26 4.24
C THR A 209 -5.14 10.13 5.58
N MET A 210 -4.68 8.94 5.91
CA MET A 210 -3.83 8.72 7.07
C MET A 210 -2.43 8.30 6.61
N ILE A 211 -1.41 9.04 7.06
CA ILE A 211 -0.01 8.80 6.71
C ILE A 211 0.74 8.43 7.99
N LEU A 212 1.36 7.24 7.99
CA LEU A 212 2.15 6.75 9.12
C LEU A 212 3.58 6.47 8.65
N VAL A 213 4.54 6.78 9.51
CA VAL A 213 5.96 6.46 9.29
C VAL A 213 6.60 6.04 10.61
N GLY A 214 7.55 5.13 10.57
CA GLY A 214 8.33 4.77 11.76
C GLY A 214 9.36 5.84 12.11
N GLY A 215 9.47 6.22 13.38
CA GLY A 215 10.44 7.21 13.85
C GLY A 215 11.89 6.76 13.75
N GLU A 216 12.13 5.44 13.69
CA GLU A 216 13.46 4.86 13.47
C GLU A 216 13.85 4.74 11.98
N GLU A 217 12.99 5.15 11.06
CA GLU A 217 13.29 5.12 9.64
C GLU A 217 14.35 6.15 9.25
N THR A 218 14.77 6.16 8.00
CA THR A 218 15.71 7.17 7.52
C THR A 218 15.02 8.53 7.40
N ALA A 219 15.82 9.59 7.45
CA ALA A 219 15.31 10.95 7.37
C ALA A 219 14.49 11.19 6.09
N GLU A 220 14.83 10.49 5.01
CA GLU A 220 14.13 10.63 3.73
C GLU A 220 12.70 10.05 3.77
N PHE A 221 12.45 8.90 4.39
CA PHE A 221 11.11 8.35 4.55
C PHE A 221 10.23 9.25 5.42
N ILE A 222 10.78 9.77 6.53
CA ILE A 222 10.07 10.69 7.43
C ILE A 222 9.72 11.97 6.65
N ARG A 223 10.71 12.58 5.96
CA ARG A 223 10.53 13.80 5.16
C ARG A 223 9.50 13.64 4.05
N GLN A 224 9.51 12.53 3.33
CA GLN A 224 8.55 12.29 2.24
C GLN A 224 7.13 12.12 2.78
N SER A 225 6.96 11.41 3.88
CA SER A 225 5.67 11.23 4.54
C SER A 225 5.11 12.57 5.04
N GLU A 226 5.94 13.40 5.69
CA GLU A 226 5.56 14.73 6.13
C GLU A 226 5.19 15.66 4.95
N ARG A 227 6.02 15.71 3.91
CA ARG A 227 5.74 16.52 2.71
C ARG A 227 4.46 16.11 2.02
N TYR A 228 4.17 14.80 1.95
CA TYR A 228 2.93 14.33 1.33
C TYR A 228 1.72 14.71 2.19
N HIS A 229 1.83 14.65 3.53
CA HIS A 229 0.81 15.16 4.43
C HIS A 229 0.54 16.66 4.20
N GLN A 230 1.58 17.49 4.12
CA GLN A 230 1.42 18.92 3.85
C GLN A 230 0.75 19.17 2.50
N LYS A 231 1.07 18.38 1.47
CA LYS A 231 0.36 18.43 0.19
C LYS A 231 -1.13 18.11 0.37
N MET A 232 -1.48 17.06 1.12
CA MET A 232 -2.89 16.71 1.35
C MET A 232 -3.65 17.84 2.01
N LEU A 233 -3.07 18.48 3.03
CA LEU A 233 -3.67 19.65 3.68
C LEU A 233 -3.84 20.83 2.72
N ALA A 234 -2.83 21.13 1.90
CA ALA A 234 -2.91 22.17 0.87
C ALA A 234 -4.03 21.90 -0.16
N CYS A 235 -4.30 20.63 -0.45
CA CYS A 235 -5.38 20.17 -1.32
C CYS A 235 -6.73 20.05 -0.61
N ARG A 236 -6.88 20.58 0.60
CA ARG A 236 -8.10 20.54 1.44
C ARG A 236 -8.58 19.12 1.75
N THR A 237 -7.67 18.16 1.71
CA THR A 237 -7.93 16.77 2.12
C THR A 237 -7.84 16.66 3.64
N ARG A 238 -8.79 15.98 4.28
CA ARG A 238 -8.66 15.59 5.68
C ARG A 238 -7.50 14.61 5.80
N SER A 239 -6.40 15.05 6.40
CA SER A 239 -5.18 14.26 6.51
C SER A 239 -4.65 14.21 7.94
N GLU A 240 -4.28 13.01 8.39
CA GLU A 240 -3.60 12.77 9.66
C GLU A 240 -2.19 12.25 9.39
N TYR A 241 -1.22 12.71 10.17
CA TYR A 241 0.18 12.27 10.10
C TYR A 241 0.66 11.74 11.44
N HIS A 242 1.27 10.55 11.43
CA HIS A 242 1.80 9.90 12.62
C HIS A 242 3.25 9.44 12.38
N CYS A 243 4.20 10.05 13.09
CA CYS A 243 5.56 9.52 13.21
C CYS A 243 5.64 8.69 14.50
N LEU A 244 5.85 7.39 14.38
CA LEU A 244 5.73 6.43 15.48
C LEU A 244 7.12 6.08 15.99
N GLU A 245 7.53 6.62 17.14
CA GLU A 245 8.90 6.66 17.64
C GLU A 245 9.61 5.29 17.69
N ASP A 246 8.94 4.24 18.17
CA ASP A 246 9.50 2.91 18.37
C ASP A 246 9.36 1.98 17.16
N LEU A 247 8.94 2.49 16.02
CA LEU A 247 8.73 1.69 14.82
C LEU A 247 9.71 2.04 13.71
N ASN A 248 10.05 1.02 12.93
CA ASN A 248 10.85 1.14 11.73
C ASN A 248 10.10 0.63 10.50
N HIS A 249 10.71 0.71 9.34
CA HIS A 249 10.09 0.35 8.06
C HIS A 249 9.50 -1.07 8.01
N TYR A 250 10.07 -2.03 8.75
CA TYR A 250 9.58 -3.41 8.79
C TYR A 250 8.49 -3.63 9.85
N THR A 251 8.49 -2.83 10.90
CA THR A 251 7.55 -3.00 12.02
C THR A 251 6.29 -2.17 11.86
N VAL A 252 6.31 -1.05 11.14
CA VAL A 252 5.12 -0.21 10.92
C VAL A 252 3.99 -0.98 10.21
N SER A 253 4.30 -1.82 9.23
CA SER A 253 3.30 -2.63 8.54
C SER A 253 2.65 -3.69 9.44
N ARG A 254 3.31 -4.08 10.53
CA ARG A 254 2.79 -5.04 11.51
C ARG A 254 1.66 -4.47 12.38
N LEU A 255 1.45 -3.15 12.38
CA LEU A 255 0.25 -2.55 12.97
C LEU A 255 -1.03 -3.13 12.36
N LEU A 256 -0.98 -3.50 11.09
CA LEU A 256 -2.12 -4.14 10.42
C LEU A 256 -2.40 -5.59 10.88
N ALA A 257 -1.44 -6.23 11.56
CA ALA A 257 -1.57 -7.61 12.05
C ALA A 257 -2.31 -7.74 13.39
N SER A 258 -2.60 -6.62 14.06
CA SER A 258 -3.10 -6.64 15.44
C SER A 258 -4.34 -5.77 15.62
N LYS A 259 -5.34 -6.29 16.33
CA LYS A 259 -6.53 -5.53 16.74
C LYS A 259 -6.33 -4.64 17.97
N TYR A 260 -5.14 -4.66 18.59
CA TYR A 260 -4.86 -4.00 19.86
C TYR A 260 -4.11 -2.66 19.69
N ASN A 261 -4.27 -1.99 18.55
CA ASN A 261 -3.63 -0.71 18.30
C ASN A 261 -4.60 0.31 17.68
N PHE A 262 -4.19 1.57 17.72
CA PHE A 262 -5.03 2.69 17.26
C PHE A 262 -5.39 2.60 15.77
N LEU A 263 -4.47 2.11 14.92
CA LEU A 263 -4.69 2.03 13.46
C LEU A 263 -5.84 1.07 13.13
N TYR A 264 -5.89 -0.09 13.81
CA TYR A 264 -7.01 -1.03 13.64
C TYR A 264 -8.34 -0.37 14.01
N HIS A 265 -8.41 0.28 15.17
CA HIS A 265 -9.65 0.95 15.61
C HIS A 265 -10.05 2.09 14.66
N LYS A 266 -9.07 2.84 14.16
CA LYS A 266 -9.33 3.90 13.17
C LYS A 266 -9.89 3.30 11.88
N ILE A 267 -9.26 2.28 11.28
CA ILE A 267 -9.75 1.64 10.05
C ILE A 267 -11.18 1.11 10.25
N CYS A 268 -11.46 0.43 11.37
CA CYS A 268 -12.81 -0.05 11.67
C CYS A 268 -13.83 1.07 11.86
N SER A 269 -13.43 2.27 12.25
CA SER A 269 -14.34 3.42 12.41
C SER A 269 -14.71 4.13 11.10
N LEU A 270 -13.89 3.96 10.05
CA LEU A 270 -14.09 4.61 8.74
C LEU A 270 -15.24 4.02 7.91
N VAL A 271 -15.82 2.90 8.33
CA VAL A 271 -16.87 2.16 7.61
C VAL A 271 -18.18 2.01 8.41
N ARG A 272 -18.29 2.71 9.53
CA ARG A 272 -19.47 2.73 10.40
C ARG A 272 -20.46 3.81 10.04
#